data_9e0761787ca8ac0622cbb885eec53a90
#
_entry.id   9e0761787ca8ac0622cbb885eec53a90
#
_cell.length_a   1.000
_cell.length_b   1.000
_cell.length_c   1.000
_cell.angle_alpha   90.00
_cell.angle_beta   90.00
_cell.angle_gamma   90.00
#
_symmetry.space_group_name_H-M   'P 1'
#
loop_
_entity.id
_entity.type
_entity.pdbx_description
1 polymer ?
#
loop_
_entity_poly.entity_id
_entity_poly.type
_entity_poly.pdbx_seq_one_letter_code
_entity_poly.pdbx_strand_id
1 'polypeptide(L)'
;MTNTARNEVSTTRTGINIFIGEGAAPVVSDTWGVGGWNIQFVRLDAGQSFALNHAAGAVHIKVVTGRLVNINRGAYAEDKVVRNTKVTEAEVVARPDGAVFTIFTGTSQVPNKVTSMSQLAYSGPLAEQLSWITFEERYHDVIPFFDGLDCYLSPGFHLLDADGEEITYMFVWTAGKGVDLSTHNHGHDPAPTRPAFAEVHWVLQNGTGNGGMYETSKPGAPDRARTPLQQGDEHGPFFMWDKKTSRPILRENGAVEYPWHGWQGGTDTEAGQSYDVVAAFEITAPYAIIAP
;
A
#
# COMPACT_ATOMS: atom_id res chain seq x y z
N MET A 1 -9.90 -26.53 2.05
CA MET A 1 -10.28 -25.58 3.13
C MET A 1 -9.22 -24.51 3.16
N THR A 2 -9.60 -23.26 2.98
CA THR A 2 -8.70 -22.12 3.15
C THR A 2 -8.42 -21.92 4.64
N ASN A 3 -7.16 -21.78 5.01
CA ASN A 3 -6.82 -21.37 6.36
C ASN A 3 -7.08 -19.88 6.51
N THR A 4 -7.59 -19.49 7.66
CA THR A 4 -7.80 -18.06 7.98
C THR A 4 -6.57 -17.55 8.73
N ALA A 5 -6.07 -16.39 8.31
CA ALA A 5 -5.00 -15.70 9.02
C ALA A 5 -5.46 -15.32 10.44
N ARG A 6 -4.56 -15.41 11.41
CA ARG A 6 -4.81 -14.92 12.76
C ARG A 6 -4.65 -13.39 12.76
N ASN A 7 -5.60 -12.68 13.34
CA ASN A 7 -5.58 -11.22 13.45
C ASN A 7 -5.50 -10.79 14.91
N GLU A 8 -4.63 -9.85 15.22
CA GLU A 8 -4.46 -9.29 16.57
C GLU A 8 -4.25 -7.78 16.48
N VAL A 9 -4.70 -7.03 17.49
CA VAL A 9 -4.40 -5.60 17.58
C VAL A 9 -2.92 -5.39 17.94
N SER A 10 -2.22 -4.58 17.17
CA SER A 10 -0.84 -4.22 17.46
C SER A 10 -0.78 -3.23 18.63
N THR A 11 0.12 -3.50 19.57
CA THR A 11 0.39 -2.60 20.70
C THR A 11 1.55 -1.64 20.41
N THR A 12 2.35 -1.90 19.39
CA THR A 12 3.53 -1.10 19.04
C THR A 12 3.25 0.01 18.04
N ARG A 13 2.23 -0.18 17.23
CA ARG A 13 1.69 0.79 16.27
C ARG A 13 0.18 0.69 16.26
N THR A 14 -0.51 1.76 15.95
CA THR A 14 -1.96 1.70 15.71
C THR A 14 -2.22 0.88 14.46
N GLY A 15 -2.60 -0.37 14.64
CA GLY A 15 -2.81 -1.26 13.52
C GLY A 15 -3.22 -2.68 13.91
N ILE A 16 -3.26 -3.54 12.93
CA ILE A 16 -3.69 -4.92 13.05
C ILE A 16 -2.55 -5.82 12.60
N ASN A 17 -2.11 -6.71 13.47
CA ASN A 17 -1.20 -7.80 13.12
C ASN A 17 -1.98 -8.89 12.39
N ILE A 18 -1.55 -9.24 11.21
CA ILE A 18 -2.11 -10.33 10.38
C ILE A 18 -1.03 -11.36 10.16
N PHE A 19 -1.11 -12.47 10.88
CA PHE A 19 -0.17 -13.59 10.77
C PHE A 19 -0.54 -14.43 9.54
N ILE A 20 0.07 -14.08 8.41
CA ILE A 20 -0.21 -14.71 7.12
C ILE A 20 0.78 -15.84 6.80
N GLY A 21 1.88 -15.91 7.53
CA GLY A 21 2.91 -16.96 7.37
C GLY A 21 2.54 -18.30 7.99
N GLU A 22 1.56 -18.34 8.90
CA GLU A 22 1.18 -19.55 9.63
C GLU A 22 0.24 -20.46 8.82
N GLY A 23 0.35 -21.76 9.07
CA GLY A 23 -0.52 -22.78 8.50
C GLY A 23 -0.22 -23.15 7.04
N ALA A 24 -0.94 -24.15 6.54
CA ALA A 24 -0.83 -24.56 5.16
C ALA A 24 -1.56 -23.57 4.24
N ALA A 25 -0.91 -23.13 3.19
CA ALA A 25 -1.53 -22.22 2.20
C ALA A 25 -2.65 -22.94 1.40
N PRO A 26 -3.62 -22.21 0.81
CA PRO A 26 -3.74 -20.75 0.87
C PRO A 26 -4.12 -20.24 2.26
N VAL A 27 -3.41 -19.20 2.71
CA VAL A 27 -3.77 -18.46 3.92
C VAL A 27 -4.43 -17.17 3.50
N VAL A 28 -5.60 -16.88 4.06
CA VAL A 28 -6.44 -15.76 3.65
C VAL A 28 -6.87 -14.98 4.90
N SER A 29 -6.67 -13.67 4.89
CA SER A 29 -7.14 -12.82 5.98
C SER A 29 -8.64 -12.61 5.94
N ASP A 30 -9.18 -12.07 7.01
CA ASP A 30 -10.50 -11.45 6.97
C ASP A 30 -10.53 -10.32 5.93
N THR A 31 -11.76 -9.92 5.59
CA THR A 31 -11.98 -8.78 4.69
C THR A 31 -12.15 -7.51 5.50
N TRP A 32 -11.42 -6.48 5.12
CA TRP A 32 -11.44 -5.17 5.75
C TRP A 32 -12.01 -4.14 4.78
N GLY A 33 -12.85 -3.24 5.27
CA GLY A 33 -13.35 -2.12 4.49
C GLY A 33 -12.55 -0.85 4.80
N VAL A 34 -12.04 -0.20 3.78
CA VAL A 34 -11.27 1.06 3.91
C VAL A 34 -11.64 1.99 2.76
N GLY A 35 -12.28 3.12 3.08
CA GLY A 35 -12.60 4.16 2.10
C GLY A 35 -13.41 3.67 0.89
N GLY A 36 -14.32 2.72 1.10
CA GLY A 36 -15.13 2.13 0.02
C GLY A 36 -14.48 0.96 -0.72
N TRP A 37 -13.25 0.58 -0.34
CA TRP A 37 -12.58 -0.61 -0.83
C TRP A 37 -12.65 -1.74 0.19
N ASN A 38 -12.84 -2.97 -0.30
CA ASN A 38 -12.63 -4.18 0.49
C ASN A 38 -11.21 -4.66 0.27
N ILE A 39 -10.48 -4.92 1.35
CA ILE A 39 -9.09 -5.31 1.35
C ILE A 39 -8.96 -6.70 1.98
N GLN A 40 -8.21 -7.57 1.34
CA GLN A 40 -7.91 -8.91 1.81
C GLN A 40 -6.47 -9.29 1.49
N PHE A 41 -5.81 -9.96 2.40
CA PHE A 41 -4.43 -10.41 2.23
C PHE A 41 -4.39 -11.91 2.01
N VAL A 42 -3.55 -12.36 1.09
CA VAL A 42 -3.47 -13.77 0.69
C VAL A 42 -2.02 -14.21 0.59
N ARG A 43 -1.71 -15.40 1.12
CA ARG A 43 -0.46 -16.11 0.85
C ARG A 43 -0.76 -17.41 0.12
N LEU A 44 0.00 -17.66 -0.93
CA LEU A 44 0.01 -18.93 -1.68
C LEU A 44 1.42 -19.52 -1.67
N ASP A 45 1.51 -20.83 -1.52
CA ASP A 45 2.74 -21.56 -1.79
C ASP A 45 2.92 -21.77 -3.31
N ALA A 46 4.12 -22.16 -3.72
CA ALA A 46 4.44 -22.38 -5.13
C ALA A 46 3.46 -23.35 -5.81
N GLY A 47 2.94 -22.95 -6.95
CA GLY A 47 2.01 -23.74 -7.77
C GLY A 47 0.56 -23.74 -7.28
N GLN A 48 0.28 -23.09 -6.15
CA GLN A 48 -1.11 -22.96 -5.69
C GLN A 48 -1.84 -21.86 -6.44
N SER A 49 -3.13 -22.06 -6.60
CA SER A 49 -4.03 -21.10 -7.23
C SER A 49 -5.03 -20.51 -6.22
N PHE A 50 -5.53 -19.35 -6.57
CA PHE A 50 -6.55 -18.65 -5.82
C PHE A 50 -7.65 -18.11 -6.75
N ALA A 51 -8.89 -18.50 -6.46
CA ALA A 51 -10.05 -18.03 -7.21
C ALA A 51 -10.42 -16.60 -6.78
N LEU A 52 -10.61 -15.71 -7.75
CA LEU A 52 -10.96 -14.31 -7.54
C LEU A 52 -12.48 -14.13 -7.63
N ASN A 53 -13.04 -13.39 -6.69
CA ASN A 53 -14.47 -13.09 -6.67
C ASN A 53 -14.75 -11.71 -7.31
N HIS A 54 -15.19 -11.72 -8.55
CA HIS A 54 -15.56 -10.51 -9.29
C HIS A 54 -17.01 -10.04 -9.03
N ALA A 55 -17.81 -10.81 -8.29
CA ALA A 55 -19.19 -10.44 -8.02
C ALA A 55 -19.30 -9.16 -7.16
N ALA A 56 -18.28 -8.87 -6.36
CA ALA A 56 -18.20 -7.67 -5.53
C ALA A 56 -17.63 -6.42 -6.27
N GLY A 57 -17.34 -6.55 -7.56
CA GLY A 57 -16.84 -5.45 -8.38
C GLY A 57 -15.47 -5.72 -9.03
N ALA A 58 -14.78 -4.64 -9.38
CA ALA A 58 -13.44 -4.75 -9.96
C ALA A 58 -12.45 -5.30 -8.93
N VAL A 59 -11.65 -6.26 -9.34
CA VAL A 59 -10.58 -6.86 -8.52
C VAL A 59 -9.25 -6.29 -8.95
N HIS A 60 -8.53 -5.71 -8.01
CA HIS A 60 -7.16 -5.24 -8.18
C HIS A 60 -6.25 -6.02 -7.25
N ILE A 61 -5.05 -6.34 -7.72
CA ILE A 61 -4.06 -7.08 -6.94
C ILE A 61 -2.77 -6.27 -6.85
N LYS A 62 -2.23 -6.15 -5.63
CA LYS A 62 -0.87 -5.72 -5.35
C LYS A 62 -0.06 -6.91 -4.84
N VAL A 63 0.92 -7.35 -5.62
CA VAL A 63 1.88 -8.36 -5.17
C VAL A 63 2.89 -7.70 -4.24
N VAL A 64 2.96 -8.21 -3.01
CA VAL A 64 3.88 -7.72 -1.97
C VAL A 64 5.22 -8.43 -2.11
N THR A 65 5.21 -9.75 -2.21
CA THR A 65 6.42 -10.57 -2.41
C THR A 65 6.10 -11.80 -3.24
N GLY A 66 7.12 -12.39 -3.84
CA GLY A 66 6.97 -13.55 -4.70
C GLY A 66 6.47 -13.19 -6.11
N ARG A 67 5.94 -14.16 -6.80
CA ARG A 67 5.45 -14.00 -8.17
C ARG A 67 4.06 -14.59 -8.34
N LEU A 68 3.16 -13.79 -8.89
CA LEU A 68 1.80 -14.18 -9.20
C LEU A 68 1.57 -14.06 -10.72
N VAL A 69 0.86 -15.02 -11.30
CA VAL A 69 0.50 -15.02 -12.72
C VAL A 69 -1.00 -15.27 -12.88
N ASN A 70 -1.58 -14.69 -13.92
CA ASN A 70 -2.93 -15.02 -14.34
C ASN A 70 -2.92 -16.31 -15.14
N ILE A 71 -3.85 -17.22 -14.86
CA ILE A 71 -4.10 -18.36 -15.74
C ILE A 71 -5.09 -17.94 -16.82
N ASN A 72 -4.60 -17.76 -18.02
CA ASN A 72 -5.45 -17.78 -19.20
C ASN A 72 -5.77 -19.24 -19.56
N ARG A 73 -7.01 -19.67 -19.37
CA ARG A 73 -7.48 -21.02 -19.72
C ARG A 73 -7.66 -21.21 -21.24
N GLY A 74 -6.78 -20.60 -22.04
CA GLY A 74 -6.72 -20.79 -23.50
C GLY A 74 -5.35 -21.30 -23.89
N ALA A 75 -5.29 -22.31 -24.75
CA ALA A 75 -4.05 -22.93 -25.20
C ALA A 75 -3.02 -21.87 -25.62
N TYR A 76 -1.80 -21.94 -25.07
CA TYR A 76 -0.61 -21.18 -25.45
C TYR A 76 -0.54 -19.69 -25.10
N ALA A 77 -1.33 -19.18 -24.18
CA ALA A 77 -1.09 -17.85 -23.65
C ALA A 77 0.07 -17.89 -22.63
N GLU A 78 1.08 -17.07 -22.85
CA GLU A 78 2.11 -16.84 -21.84
C GLU A 78 1.47 -16.34 -20.56
N ASP A 79 1.83 -16.92 -19.41
CA ASP A 79 1.34 -16.51 -18.10
C ASP A 79 1.69 -15.03 -17.89
N LYS A 80 0.68 -14.16 -17.82
CA LYS A 80 0.92 -12.76 -17.52
C LYS A 80 1.27 -12.59 -16.06
N VAL A 81 2.42 -11.99 -15.80
CA VAL A 81 2.81 -11.62 -14.45
C VAL A 81 1.86 -10.57 -13.92
N VAL A 82 1.27 -10.87 -12.76
CA VAL A 82 0.46 -9.93 -12.00
C VAL A 82 1.37 -9.19 -11.01
N ARG A 83 1.37 -7.90 -11.05
CA ARG A 83 2.09 -7.06 -10.07
C ARG A 83 1.10 -6.17 -9.32
N ASN A 84 0.70 -5.11 -9.97
CA ASN A 84 -0.25 -4.14 -9.47
C ASN A 84 -1.21 -3.81 -10.62
N THR A 85 -2.35 -4.48 -10.67
CA THR A 85 -3.23 -4.37 -11.82
C THR A 85 -4.66 -4.77 -11.49
N LYS A 86 -5.56 -4.24 -12.29
CA LYS A 86 -6.92 -4.75 -12.39
C LYS A 86 -6.87 -6.12 -13.07
N VAL A 87 -7.39 -7.13 -12.39
CA VAL A 87 -7.43 -8.51 -12.85
C VAL A 87 -8.83 -8.81 -13.36
N THR A 88 -8.91 -9.38 -14.56
CA THR A 88 -10.17 -9.79 -15.21
C THR A 88 -10.34 -11.31 -15.22
N GLU A 89 -9.28 -12.04 -14.99
CA GLU A 89 -9.28 -13.51 -14.93
C GLU A 89 -9.92 -13.98 -13.62
N ALA A 90 -10.45 -15.21 -13.66
CA ALA A 90 -11.11 -15.79 -12.49
C ALA A 90 -10.15 -16.40 -11.47
N GLU A 91 -8.88 -16.57 -11.83
CA GLU A 91 -7.92 -17.31 -11.02
C GLU A 91 -6.49 -16.78 -11.24
N VAL A 92 -5.69 -16.78 -10.16
CA VAL A 92 -4.27 -16.47 -10.16
C VAL A 92 -3.47 -17.62 -9.56
N VAL A 93 -2.19 -17.77 -9.96
CA VAL A 93 -1.30 -18.84 -9.50
C VAL A 93 0.02 -18.28 -9.05
N ALA A 94 0.50 -18.76 -7.90
CA ALA A 94 1.82 -18.40 -7.39
C ALA A 94 2.96 -19.18 -8.08
N ARG A 95 4.08 -18.51 -8.38
CA ARG A 95 5.28 -19.02 -9.08
C ARG A 95 6.54 -18.38 -8.54
N PRO A 96 7.67 -19.02 -8.63
CA PRO A 96 7.96 -20.40 -8.21
C PRO A 96 8.08 -20.52 -6.70
N ASP A 97 8.28 -19.38 -5.99
CA ASP A 97 8.58 -19.33 -4.54
C ASP A 97 7.36 -18.95 -3.70
N GLY A 98 6.18 -19.10 -4.28
CA GLY A 98 4.95 -18.60 -3.64
C GLY A 98 4.70 -17.12 -3.93
N ALA A 99 3.67 -16.58 -3.29
CA ALA A 99 3.36 -15.16 -3.35
C ALA A 99 2.56 -14.70 -2.12
N VAL A 100 2.85 -13.49 -1.67
CA VAL A 100 1.98 -12.72 -0.75
C VAL A 100 1.45 -11.53 -1.52
N PHE A 101 0.16 -11.32 -1.48
CA PHE A 101 -0.49 -10.24 -2.21
C PHE A 101 -1.73 -9.71 -1.49
N THR A 102 -2.07 -8.49 -1.82
CA THR A 102 -3.27 -7.81 -1.34
C THR A 102 -4.30 -7.77 -2.46
N ILE A 103 -5.54 -8.10 -2.15
CA ILE A 103 -6.69 -7.97 -3.05
C ILE A 103 -7.48 -6.75 -2.62
N PHE A 104 -7.72 -5.85 -3.57
CA PHE A 104 -8.64 -4.73 -3.42
C PHE A 104 -9.85 -4.99 -4.31
N THR A 105 -11.03 -5.01 -3.70
CA THR A 105 -12.28 -5.21 -4.43
C THR A 105 -13.15 -3.96 -4.27
N GLY A 106 -13.57 -3.39 -5.38
CA GLY A 106 -14.47 -2.25 -5.42
C GLY A 106 -15.66 -2.49 -6.33
N THR A 107 -16.71 -1.67 -6.21
CA THR A 107 -17.81 -1.69 -7.17
C THR A 107 -17.29 -1.26 -8.56
N SER A 108 -17.87 -1.84 -9.62
CA SER A 108 -17.43 -1.59 -11.01
C SER A 108 -17.57 -0.11 -11.47
N GLN A 109 -18.29 0.67 -10.75
CA GLN A 109 -18.23 2.12 -10.85
C GLN A 109 -17.00 2.58 -10.08
N VAL A 110 -16.23 3.50 -10.63
CA VAL A 110 -15.18 4.26 -9.94
C VAL A 110 -15.62 4.41 -8.49
N PRO A 111 -14.82 3.95 -7.52
CA PRO A 111 -15.22 3.95 -6.12
C PRO A 111 -15.87 5.28 -5.82
N ASN A 112 -17.05 5.22 -5.22
CA ASN A 112 -17.88 6.41 -5.00
C ASN A 112 -16.97 7.52 -4.51
N LYS A 113 -16.94 8.60 -5.27
CA LYS A 113 -16.08 9.74 -5.01
C LYS A 113 -16.14 10.07 -3.53
N VAL A 114 -15.07 9.83 -2.80
CA VAL A 114 -14.99 10.15 -1.38
C VAL A 114 -14.98 11.67 -1.28
N THR A 115 -16.04 12.24 -0.74
CA THR A 115 -16.21 13.71 -0.66
C THR A 115 -16.20 14.21 0.78
N SER A 116 -16.18 13.31 1.74
CA SER A 116 -16.13 13.67 3.17
C SER A 116 -15.51 12.55 3.98
N MET A 117 -15.01 12.86 5.17
CA MET A 117 -14.45 11.88 6.11
C MET A 117 -15.47 10.81 6.52
N SER A 118 -16.77 11.11 6.59
CA SER A 118 -17.80 10.13 6.89
C SER A 118 -17.89 9.00 5.85
N GLN A 119 -17.39 9.22 4.65
CA GLN A 119 -17.33 8.24 3.58
C GLN A 119 -16.05 7.38 3.62
N LEU A 120 -15.07 7.75 4.43
CA LEU A 120 -13.86 6.99 4.67
C LEU A 120 -14.05 5.95 5.79
N ALA A 121 -15.25 5.40 5.93
CA ALA A 121 -15.55 4.43 6.96
C ALA A 121 -14.57 3.26 6.90
N TYR A 122 -13.97 2.96 8.05
CA TYR A 122 -13.21 1.75 8.26
C TYR A 122 -14.12 0.67 8.84
N SER A 123 -14.04 -0.54 8.34
CA SER A 123 -14.80 -1.67 8.84
C SER A 123 -13.99 -2.97 8.76
N GLY A 124 -14.35 -3.92 9.62
CA GLY A 124 -13.68 -5.22 9.69
C GLY A 124 -13.81 -5.82 11.10
N PRO A 125 -13.24 -7.01 11.34
CA PRO A 125 -13.43 -7.73 12.60
C PRO A 125 -13.03 -6.97 13.86
N LEU A 126 -12.08 -6.05 13.76
CA LEU A 126 -11.57 -5.24 14.89
C LEU A 126 -11.86 -3.74 14.72
N ALA A 127 -12.81 -3.37 13.87
CA ALA A 127 -13.12 -1.99 13.53
C ALA A 127 -13.50 -1.12 14.76
N GLU A 128 -14.13 -1.71 15.77
CA GLU A 128 -14.51 -1.00 16.99
C GLU A 128 -13.32 -0.55 17.85
N GLN A 129 -12.14 -1.14 17.61
CA GLN A 129 -10.91 -0.87 18.37
C GLN A 129 -9.99 0.14 17.68
N LEU A 130 -10.26 0.46 16.43
CA LEU A 130 -9.38 1.26 15.59
C LEU A 130 -10.19 2.28 14.80
N SER A 131 -9.60 3.45 14.57
CA SER A 131 -10.22 4.53 13.81
C SER A 131 -9.22 5.21 12.88
N TRP A 132 -9.72 5.97 11.92
CA TRP A 132 -8.91 6.92 11.17
C TRP A 132 -8.35 7.98 12.10
N ILE A 133 -7.10 8.35 11.87
CA ILE A 133 -6.41 9.43 12.59
C ILE A 133 -5.88 10.46 11.60
N THR A 134 -5.67 11.68 12.04
CA THR A 134 -4.99 12.68 11.21
C THR A 134 -3.50 12.40 11.12
N PHE A 135 -2.85 12.93 10.08
CA PHE A 135 -1.38 12.90 10.02
C PHE A 135 -0.76 13.62 11.22
N GLU A 136 -1.36 14.70 11.68
CA GLU A 136 -0.94 15.43 12.89
C GLU A 136 -0.92 14.52 14.11
N GLU A 137 -2.02 13.80 14.41
CA GLU A 137 -2.09 12.87 15.54
C GLU A 137 -1.01 11.81 15.52
N ARG A 138 -0.62 11.36 14.32
CA ARG A 138 0.40 10.31 14.18
C ARG A 138 1.82 10.85 14.26
N TYR A 139 2.08 12.01 13.72
CA TYR A 139 3.43 12.51 13.46
C TYR A 139 3.75 13.80 14.22
N HIS A 140 2.88 14.28 15.08
CA HIS A 140 3.03 15.58 15.75
C HIS A 140 4.37 15.71 16.50
N ASP A 141 4.87 14.63 17.10
CA ASP A 141 6.14 14.62 17.83
C ASP A 141 7.37 14.58 16.92
N VAL A 142 7.19 14.23 15.64
CA VAL A 142 8.27 13.95 14.70
C VAL A 142 8.34 14.98 13.59
N ILE A 143 7.18 15.42 13.09
CA ILE A 143 7.07 16.29 11.91
C ILE A 143 6.02 17.37 12.16
N PRO A 144 6.40 18.55 12.71
CA PRO A 144 5.45 19.62 13.02
C PRO A 144 4.80 20.27 11.80
N PHE A 145 5.13 19.85 10.59
CA PHE A 145 4.59 20.41 9.34
C PHE A 145 3.25 19.82 8.91
N PHE A 146 2.71 18.85 9.65
CA PHE A 146 1.44 18.20 9.30
C PHE A 146 0.23 18.79 10.05
N ASP A 147 0.46 19.82 10.84
CA ASP A 147 -0.61 20.46 11.61
C ASP A 147 -1.68 21.06 10.70
N GLY A 148 -2.95 20.74 10.97
CA GLY A 148 -4.09 21.27 10.26
C GLY A 148 -4.27 20.81 8.82
N LEU A 149 -3.54 19.79 8.36
CA LEU A 149 -3.72 19.26 7.04
C LEU A 149 -4.99 18.39 6.93
N ASP A 150 -5.75 18.59 5.86
CA ASP A 150 -6.90 17.74 5.51
C ASP A 150 -6.40 16.40 4.95
N CYS A 151 -5.79 15.60 5.83
CA CYS A 151 -5.09 14.37 5.50
C CYS A 151 -5.24 13.35 6.62
N TYR A 152 -5.61 12.12 6.28
CA TYR A 152 -5.98 11.10 7.26
C TYR A 152 -5.35 9.76 6.91
N LEU A 153 -5.08 8.96 7.96
CA LEU A 153 -4.52 7.62 7.89
C LEU A 153 -5.54 6.60 8.39
N SER A 154 -5.70 5.51 7.66
CA SER A 154 -6.43 4.35 8.17
C SER A 154 -5.64 3.65 9.28
N PRO A 155 -6.26 2.77 10.06
CA PRO A 155 -5.53 1.76 10.78
C PRO A 155 -4.56 1.03 9.84
N GLY A 156 -3.37 0.72 10.34
CA GLY A 156 -2.38 -0.01 9.57
C GLY A 156 -2.57 -1.52 9.65
N PHE A 157 -2.03 -2.23 8.69
CA PHE A 157 -2.00 -3.69 8.64
C PHE A 157 -0.55 -4.15 8.62
N HIS A 158 -0.13 -4.88 9.64
CA HIS A 158 1.18 -5.53 9.74
C HIS A 158 1.03 -6.96 9.26
N LEU A 159 1.51 -7.26 8.07
CA LEU A 159 1.56 -8.63 7.58
C LEU A 159 2.82 -9.30 8.11
N LEU A 160 2.62 -10.36 8.87
CA LEU A 160 3.69 -11.09 9.54
C LEU A 160 3.86 -12.47 8.93
N ASP A 161 5.10 -12.93 8.86
CA ASP A 161 5.42 -14.30 8.48
C ASP A 161 5.21 -15.29 9.66
N ALA A 162 5.65 -16.54 9.47
CA ALA A 162 5.50 -17.59 10.48
C ALA A 162 6.33 -17.34 11.76
N ASP A 163 7.43 -16.60 11.65
CA ASP A 163 8.31 -16.26 12.76
C ASP A 163 7.86 -14.97 13.47
N GLY A 164 6.83 -14.30 12.92
CA GLY A 164 6.30 -13.04 13.43
C GLY A 164 7.06 -11.82 12.90
N GLU A 165 7.94 -12.01 11.91
CA GLU A 165 8.66 -10.92 11.27
C GLU A 165 7.76 -10.19 10.26
N GLU A 166 7.88 -8.86 10.20
CA GLU A 166 7.07 -8.03 9.32
C GLU A 166 7.48 -8.21 7.86
N ILE A 167 6.56 -8.71 7.02
CA ILE A 167 6.71 -8.76 5.57
C ILE A 167 6.44 -7.38 4.97
N THR A 168 5.36 -6.76 5.40
CA THR A 168 4.97 -5.40 4.98
C THR A 168 4.05 -4.77 6.01
N TYR A 169 4.19 -3.46 6.13
CA TYR A 169 3.19 -2.61 6.77
C TYR A 169 2.41 -1.89 5.67
N MET A 170 1.10 -2.03 5.70
CA MET A 170 0.20 -1.41 4.71
C MET A 170 -0.82 -0.54 5.41
N PHE A 171 -1.05 0.64 4.90
CA PHE A 171 -2.13 1.53 5.33
C PHE A 171 -2.70 2.30 4.15
N VAL A 172 -3.89 2.85 4.32
CA VAL A 172 -4.49 3.77 3.35
C VAL A 172 -4.44 5.17 3.93
N TRP A 173 -4.02 6.12 3.12
CA TRP A 173 -4.08 7.52 3.50
C TRP A 173 -4.86 8.33 2.47
N THR A 174 -5.30 9.50 2.87
CA THR A 174 -6.08 10.40 2.04
C THR A 174 -5.51 11.80 2.10
N ALA A 175 -5.62 12.52 1.01
CA ALA A 175 -5.26 13.92 0.93
C ALA A 175 -6.41 14.70 0.28
N GLY A 176 -6.84 15.77 0.94
CA GLY A 176 -7.85 16.68 0.42
C GLY A 176 -7.32 17.57 -0.71
N LYS A 177 -8.23 18.36 -1.28
CA LYS A 177 -7.92 19.28 -2.36
C LYS A 177 -6.87 20.30 -1.97
N GLY A 178 -5.81 20.41 -2.76
CA GLY A 178 -4.74 21.38 -2.56
C GLY A 178 -3.82 21.09 -1.36
N VAL A 179 -4.01 19.98 -0.68
CA VAL A 179 -3.11 19.55 0.40
C VAL A 179 -1.70 19.35 -0.14
N ASP A 180 -0.73 19.93 0.52
CA ASP A 180 0.68 19.68 0.28
C ASP A 180 1.24 18.91 1.48
N LEU A 181 1.32 17.59 1.35
CA LEU A 181 2.05 16.77 2.31
C LEU A 181 3.52 17.11 2.20
N SER A 182 4.02 17.74 3.25
CA SER A 182 5.38 18.26 3.32
C SER A 182 6.43 17.24 2.91
N THR A 183 7.48 17.74 2.28
CA THR A 183 8.62 16.92 1.86
C THR A 183 9.26 16.24 3.06
N HIS A 184 9.32 14.93 3.02
CA HIS A 184 9.94 14.08 4.03
C HIS A 184 10.74 12.96 3.40
N ASN A 185 11.52 12.26 4.20
CA ASN A 185 12.11 10.98 3.85
C ASN A 185 12.12 10.06 5.09
N HIS A 186 12.17 8.78 4.86
CA HIS A 186 12.09 7.78 5.94
C HIS A 186 13.41 7.53 6.67
N GLY A 187 14.47 8.24 6.32
CA GLY A 187 15.77 8.14 6.99
C GLY A 187 15.84 8.78 8.37
N HIS A 188 14.81 9.52 8.74
CA HIS A 188 14.67 10.14 10.06
C HIS A 188 13.63 9.45 10.94
N ASP A 189 13.11 8.30 10.51
CA ASP A 189 12.22 7.52 11.36
C ASP A 189 12.94 7.23 12.69
N PRO A 190 12.45 7.74 13.82
CA PRO A 190 13.13 7.65 15.10
C PRO A 190 13.16 6.25 15.69
N ALA A 191 12.57 5.27 15.03
CA ALA A 191 12.59 3.88 15.48
C ALA A 191 13.86 3.17 14.98
N PRO A 192 14.96 3.16 15.75
CA PRO A 192 16.20 2.49 15.35
C PRO A 192 16.08 0.96 15.24
N THR A 193 14.91 0.43 15.54
CA THR A 193 14.60 -1.00 15.57
C THR A 193 13.82 -1.45 14.33
N ARG A 194 13.40 -0.53 13.47
CA ARG A 194 12.64 -0.90 12.28
C ARG A 194 13.57 -1.36 11.16
N PRO A 195 13.31 -2.54 10.56
CA PRO A 195 14.05 -2.97 9.37
C PRO A 195 13.94 -1.93 8.24
N ALA A 196 14.96 -1.85 7.39
CA ALA A 196 14.87 -1.12 6.15
C ALA A 196 13.70 -1.65 5.30
N PHE A 197 12.99 -0.76 4.64
CA PHE A 197 11.84 -1.12 3.81
C PHE A 197 11.88 -0.36 2.49
N ALA A 198 11.18 -0.88 1.48
CA ALA A 198 10.85 -0.17 0.27
C ALA A 198 9.41 0.35 0.40
N GLU A 199 9.21 1.63 0.18
CA GLU A 199 7.88 2.21 0.17
C GLU A 199 7.33 2.27 -1.24
N VAL A 200 6.07 1.84 -1.39
CA VAL A 200 5.32 1.87 -2.65
C VAL A 200 3.94 2.45 -2.39
N HIS A 201 3.55 3.40 -3.22
CA HIS A 201 2.22 4.00 -3.20
C HIS A 201 1.40 3.53 -4.39
N TRP A 202 0.17 3.14 -4.15
CA TRP A 202 -0.78 2.78 -5.19
C TRP A 202 -2.05 3.61 -5.07
N VAL A 203 -2.39 4.33 -6.15
CA VAL A 203 -3.53 5.25 -6.17
C VAL A 203 -4.82 4.48 -6.34
N LEU A 204 -5.63 4.42 -5.29
CA LEU A 204 -6.96 3.84 -5.30
C LEU A 204 -8.00 4.80 -5.90
N GLN A 205 -7.83 6.09 -5.67
CA GLN A 205 -8.68 7.15 -6.20
C GLN A 205 -7.88 8.44 -6.37
N ASN A 206 -8.00 9.10 -7.51
CA ASN A 206 -7.55 10.46 -7.71
C ASN A 206 -8.78 11.40 -7.65
N GLY A 207 -9.23 11.71 -6.46
CA GLY A 207 -10.44 12.51 -6.23
C GLY A 207 -10.23 14.00 -6.38
N THR A 208 -8.98 14.47 -6.29
CA THR A 208 -8.62 15.89 -6.42
C THR A 208 -8.33 16.29 -7.88
N GLY A 209 -8.41 15.34 -8.81
CA GLY A 209 -8.29 15.53 -10.25
C GLY A 209 -6.88 15.37 -10.79
N ASN A 210 -5.89 16.06 -10.25
CA ASN A 210 -4.51 16.00 -10.71
C ASN A 210 -3.50 15.90 -9.56
N GLY A 211 -3.88 15.21 -8.48
CA GLY A 211 -2.97 14.90 -7.38
C GLY A 211 -1.80 14.04 -7.83
N GLY A 212 -0.70 14.10 -7.13
CA GLY A 212 0.48 13.32 -7.49
C GLY A 212 1.63 13.40 -6.49
N MET A 213 2.50 12.42 -6.60
CA MET A 213 3.76 12.39 -5.85
C MET A 213 4.76 13.39 -6.44
N TYR A 214 5.59 13.93 -5.59
CA TYR A 214 6.78 14.66 -6.02
C TYR A 214 8.02 14.17 -5.29
N GLU A 215 9.13 14.28 -5.99
CA GLU A 215 10.46 14.02 -5.46
C GLU A 215 11.32 15.28 -5.56
N THR A 216 12.28 15.42 -4.68
CA THR A 216 13.22 16.55 -4.65
C THR A 216 14.53 16.14 -4.01
N SER A 217 15.61 16.89 -4.27
CA SER A 217 16.91 16.60 -3.68
C SER A 217 16.97 16.89 -2.18
N LYS A 218 16.17 17.84 -1.70
CA LYS A 218 16.07 18.24 -0.29
C LYS A 218 14.81 19.10 -0.05
N PRO A 219 14.36 19.23 1.19
CA PRO A 219 13.27 20.14 1.53
C PRO A 219 13.52 21.56 1.01
N GLY A 220 12.50 22.14 0.37
CA GLY A 220 12.56 23.50 -0.18
C GLY A 220 13.46 23.68 -1.41
N ALA A 221 13.98 22.58 -2.01
CA ALA A 221 14.75 22.68 -3.24
C ALA A 221 13.85 23.08 -4.43
N PRO A 222 14.42 23.82 -5.40
CA PRO A 222 13.67 24.23 -6.59
C PRO A 222 13.48 23.11 -7.62
N ASP A 223 14.12 21.95 -7.42
CA ASP A 223 14.10 20.79 -8.30
C ASP A 223 12.90 19.86 -8.06
N ARG A 224 11.92 20.33 -7.27
CA ARG A 224 10.68 19.59 -7.02
C ARG A 224 9.97 19.26 -8.32
N ALA A 225 9.97 17.97 -8.67
CA ALA A 225 9.30 17.43 -9.84
C ALA A 225 8.07 16.64 -9.39
N ARG A 226 6.89 17.07 -9.81
CA ARG A 226 5.64 16.36 -9.53
C ARG A 226 5.30 15.41 -10.65
N THR A 227 5.00 14.17 -10.31
CA THR A 227 4.43 13.17 -11.21
C THR A 227 2.93 13.06 -10.91
N PRO A 228 2.05 13.55 -11.78
CA PRO A 228 0.62 13.33 -11.64
C PRO A 228 0.31 11.84 -11.72
N LEU A 229 -0.52 11.34 -10.83
CA LEU A 229 -0.88 9.93 -10.75
C LEU A 229 -2.39 9.76 -10.90
N GLN A 230 -2.78 8.77 -11.69
CA GLN A 230 -4.18 8.42 -11.90
C GLN A 230 -4.56 7.19 -11.07
N GLN A 231 -5.85 6.93 -10.96
CA GLN A 231 -6.32 5.69 -10.35
C GLN A 231 -5.68 4.46 -11.02
N GLY A 232 -5.10 3.58 -10.20
CA GLY A 232 -4.40 2.38 -10.64
C GLY A 232 -2.92 2.58 -10.91
N ASP A 233 -2.40 3.81 -10.86
CA ASP A 233 -0.97 4.07 -10.98
C ASP A 233 -0.25 3.67 -9.68
N GLU A 234 0.98 3.21 -9.85
CA GLU A 234 1.91 2.92 -8.78
C GLU A 234 3.09 3.89 -8.84
N HIS A 235 3.51 4.38 -7.69
CA HIS A 235 4.71 5.18 -7.53
C HIS A 235 5.62 4.57 -6.47
N GLY A 236 6.86 4.37 -6.83
CA GLY A 236 7.88 3.72 -6.02
C GLY A 236 8.58 2.61 -6.81
N PRO A 237 9.45 1.83 -6.16
CA PRO A 237 9.81 1.90 -4.74
C PRO A 237 10.63 3.14 -4.39
N PHE A 238 10.33 3.74 -3.24
CA PHE A 238 11.07 4.88 -2.72
C PHE A 238 12.29 4.42 -1.94
N PHE A 239 13.42 4.32 -2.61
CA PHE A 239 14.75 4.26 -2.03
C PHE A 239 15.79 4.61 -3.09
N MET A 240 16.92 5.14 -2.65
CA MET A 240 18.00 5.47 -3.55
C MET A 240 18.69 4.20 -4.02
N TRP A 241 18.91 4.11 -5.32
CA TRP A 241 19.47 2.94 -5.99
C TRP A 241 20.77 3.26 -6.71
N ASP A 242 21.81 2.49 -6.40
CA ASP A 242 23.05 2.56 -7.18
C ASP A 242 22.90 1.75 -8.47
N LYS A 243 22.76 2.45 -9.57
CA LYS A 243 22.60 1.86 -10.91
C LYS A 243 23.79 1.01 -11.36
N LYS A 244 24.98 1.20 -10.78
CA LYS A 244 26.18 0.43 -11.16
C LYS A 244 26.24 -0.92 -10.45
N THR A 245 25.86 -0.95 -9.20
CA THR A 245 25.95 -2.17 -8.37
C THR A 245 24.63 -2.94 -8.31
N SER A 246 23.53 -2.33 -8.79
CA SER A 246 22.16 -2.86 -8.64
C SER A 246 21.82 -3.16 -7.18
N ARG A 247 22.17 -2.23 -6.28
CA ARG A 247 21.90 -2.35 -4.84
C ARG A 247 21.36 -1.05 -4.27
N PRO A 248 20.57 -1.10 -3.18
CA PRO A 248 20.21 0.10 -2.45
C PRO A 248 21.44 0.85 -1.97
N ILE A 249 21.39 2.17 -2.04
CA ILE A 249 22.40 3.03 -1.44
C ILE A 249 22.16 3.03 0.07
N LEU A 250 23.20 2.70 0.82
CA LEU A 250 23.13 2.69 2.29
C LEU A 250 23.81 3.94 2.84
N ARG A 251 23.25 4.45 3.93
CA ARG A 251 23.88 5.47 4.78
C ARG A 251 25.03 4.87 5.59
N GLU A 252 25.82 5.71 6.22
CA GLU A 252 26.92 5.28 7.10
C GLU A 252 26.45 4.36 8.25
N ASN A 253 25.24 4.53 8.73
CA ASN A 253 24.62 3.69 9.78
C ASN A 253 24.00 2.39 9.26
N GLY A 254 24.14 2.09 7.95
CA GLY A 254 23.60 0.91 7.30
C GLY A 254 22.12 1.00 6.91
N ALA A 255 21.42 2.07 7.22
CA ALA A 255 20.05 2.28 6.78
C ALA A 255 19.99 2.59 5.28
N VAL A 256 18.88 2.24 4.64
CA VAL A 256 18.65 2.57 3.22
C VAL A 256 18.48 4.09 3.07
N GLU A 257 19.07 4.64 2.02
CA GLU A 257 18.85 6.04 1.65
C GLU A 257 17.53 6.19 0.91
N TYR A 258 16.69 7.13 1.36
CA TYR A 258 15.40 7.43 0.74
C TYR A 258 15.43 8.78 0.04
N PRO A 259 14.78 8.94 -1.14
CA PRO A 259 14.58 10.26 -1.73
C PRO A 259 13.65 11.09 -0.86
N TRP A 260 13.83 12.38 -0.91
CA TRP A 260 12.85 13.31 -0.37
C TRP A 260 11.62 13.33 -1.27
N HIS A 261 10.46 13.12 -0.71
CA HIS A 261 9.21 13.05 -1.45
C HIS A 261 8.03 13.59 -0.63
N GLY A 262 6.91 13.71 -1.29
CA GLY A 262 5.64 14.10 -0.68
C GLY A 262 4.51 14.03 -1.71
N TRP A 263 3.29 14.25 -1.26
CA TRP A 263 2.11 14.29 -2.09
C TRP A 263 1.57 15.70 -2.22
N GLN A 264 1.08 16.04 -3.38
CA GLN A 264 0.31 17.25 -3.59
C GLN A 264 -1.06 16.89 -4.15
N GLY A 265 -2.10 17.17 -3.38
CA GLY A 265 -3.48 17.08 -3.83
C GLY A 265 -3.76 18.03 -4.98
N GLY A 266 -4.54 17.59 -5.94
CA GLY A 266 -4.93 18.39 -7.10
C GLY A 266 -5.92 19.50 -6.74
N THR A 267 -6.14 20.40 -7.69
CA THR A 267 -7.03 21.53 -7.55
C THR A 267 -8.17 21.57 -8.58
N ASP A 268 -8.18 20.61 -9.51
CA ASP A 268 -9.02 20.65 -10.72
C ASP A 268 -10.41 20.02 -10.54
N THR A 269 -10.85 19.82 -9.32
CA THR A 269 -12.17 19.23 -9.08
C THR A 269 -13.29 20.23 -9.39
N GLU A 270 -14.18 19.88 -10.29
CA GLU A 270 -15.34 20.70 -10.67
C GLU A 270 -16.35 20.88 -9.54
N ALA A 271 -16.40 20.05 -8.57
CA ALA A 271 -17.37 20.17 -7.50
C ALA A 271 -16.83 19.59 -6.20
N GLY A 272 -16.51 20.48 -5.31
CA GLY A 272 -16.43 20.14 -3.91
C GLY A 272 -15.25 19.23 -3.55
N GLN A 273 -15.22 18.90 -2.34
CA GLN A 273 -14.19 18.22 -1.61
C GLN A 273 -14.12 16.74 -1.96
N SER A 274 -13.19 16.38 -2.83
CA SER A 274 -12.84 14.98 -3.05
C SER A 274 -11.47 14.72 -2.49
N TYR A 275 -11.26 13.50 -2.04
CA TYR A 275 -9.97 13.04 -1.54
C TYR A 275 -9.27 12.20 -2.60
N ASP A 276 -7.95 12.37 -2.69
CA ASP A 276 -7.10 11.31 -3.20
C ASP A 276 -7.05 10.22 -2.14
N VAL A 277 -7.10 8.97 -2.58
CA VAL A 277 -7.03 7.80 -1.71
C VAL A 277 -5.89 6.93 -2.20
N VAL A 278 -4.92 6.67 -1.34
CA VAL A 278 -3.69 5.99 -1.70
C VAL A 278 -3.39 4.88 -0.70
N ALA A 279 -3.10 3.69 -1.19
CA ALA A 279 -2.57 2.60 -0.38
C ALA A 279 -1.03 2.70 -0.37
N ALA A 280 -0.46 2.82 0.81
CA ALA A 280 0.97 2.79 1.04
C ALA A 280 1.39 1.41 1.53
N PHE A 281 2.46 0.88 0.96
CA PHE A 281 3.09 -0.37 1.34
C PHE A 281 4.54 -0.10 1.69
N GLU A 282 4.91 -0.42 2.91
CA GLU A 282 6.28 -0.41 3.38
C GLU A 282 6.75 -1.87 3.44
N ILE A 283 7.33 -2.33 2.34
CA ILE A 283 7.75 -3.73 2.16
C ILE A 283 9.13 -3.90 2.76
N THR A 284 9.23 -4.71 3.80
CA THR A 284 10.46 -4.92 4.54
C THR A 284 11.49 -5.66 3.68
N ALA A 285 12.74 -5.19 3.65
CA ALA A 285 13.84 -6.03 3.20
C ALA A 285 13.98 -7.22 4.17
N PRO A 286 14.08 -8.46 3.74
CA PRO A 286 14.42 -8.98 2.42
C PRO A 286 13.24 -9.29 1.50
N TYR A 287 12.02 -8.95 1.87
CA TYR A 287 10.82 -9.29 1.08
C TYR A 287 10.58 -8.31 -0.07
N ALA A 288 11.19 -7.13 -0.04
CA ALA A 288 11.08 -6.18 -1.14
C ALA A 288 11.60 -6.81 -2.43
N ILE A 289 10.72 -6.97 -3.42
CA ILE A 289 11.14 -7.35 -4.76
C ILE A 289 11.85 -6.15 -5.35
N ILE A 290 13.16 -6.15 -5.22
CA ILE A 290 14.03 -5.20 -5.89
C ILE A 290 14.20 -5.73 -7.31
N ALA A 291 13.21 -5.47 -8.16
CA ALA A 291 13.35 -5.77 -9.58
C ALA A 291 14.31 -4.76 -10.19
N PRO A 292 15.28 -5.21 -10.98
CA PRO A 292 16.13 -4.32 -11.75
C PRO A 292 15.33 -3.54 -12.79
#